data_5335db2e4c1dc61150d0fe99e0fcf778
#
_entry.id   5335db2e4c1dc61150d0fe99e0fcf778
#
_cell.length_a   1.000
_cell.length_b   1.000
_cell.length_c   1.000
_cell.angle_alpha   90.00
_cell.angle_beta   90.00
_cell.angle_gamma   90.00
#
_symmetry.space_group_name_H-M   'P 1'
#
loop_
_entity.id
_entity.type
_entity.pdbx_description
1 polymer ?
#
loop_
_entity_poly.entity_id
_entity_poly.type
_entity_poly.pdbx_seq_one_letter_code
_entity_poly.pdbx_strand_id
1 'polypeptide(L)'
;MPTTHFDLTLDICAEDGTRTRYYQQDEHIGGKTLRQLVSPRLFNQPLLTLASEHSVSAIPSRTIDVILAHTASPPPLTLPPQWLDVAEVNGESFLEAAGPDESPEARDQTASVVEIHTRGGWMVLLRVELAIQATFREERQFLAHFSDLPVIPFRLLAGGIGLINPPNIGRVTVTPPLKGVSETALQADLLSCSRP
;
A
#
# COMPACT_ATOMS: atom_id res chain seq x y z
N MET A 1 -34.29 7.88 9.55
CA MET A 1 -32.87 8.16 9.19
C MET A 1 -32.18 6.80 9.14
N PRO A 2 -31.46 6.44 8.08
CA PRO A 2 -30.70 5.20 8.08
C PRO A 2 -29.62 5.31 9.17
N THR A 3 -29.65 4.43 10.15
CA THR A 3 -28.55 4.23 11.10
C THR A 3 -27.38 3.71 10.27
N THR A 4 -26.39 4.58 10.00
CA THR A 4 -25.11 4.17 9.44
C THR A 4 -24.48 3.21 10.45
N HIS A 5 -24.57 1.92 10.16
CA HIS A 5 -23.89 0.91 10.96
C HIS A 5 -22.39 1.08 10.71
N PHE A 6 -21.63 1.28 11.79
CA PHE A 6 -20.16 1.26 11.69
C PHE A 6 -19.72 -0.20 11.56
N ASP A 7 -18.93 -0.45 10.52
CA ASP A 7 -18.33 -1.76 10.27
C ASP A 7 -16.86 -1.57 9.96
N LEU A 8 -16.01 -2.27 10.69
CA LEU A 8 -14.57 -2.35 10.42
C LEU A 8 -14.18 -3.82 10.27
N THR A 9 -13.70 -4.18 9.10
CA THR A 9 -13.08 -5.49 8.86
C THR A 9 -11.58 -5.29 8.66
N LEU A 10 -10.77 -6.01 9.43
CA LEU A 10 -9.31 -6.02 9.30
C LEU A 10 -8.84 -7.35 8.74
N ASP A 11 -8.14 -7.33 7.62
CA ASP A 11 -7.42 -8.46 7.09
C ASP A 11 -5.93 -8.27 7.36
N ILE A 12 -5.34 -9.21 8.09
CA ILE A 12 -3.91 -9.27 8.34
C ILE A 12 -3.32 -10.32 7.41
N CYS A 13 -2.50 -9.86 6.48
CA CYS A 13 -1.81 -10.68 5.48
C CYS A 13 -0.37 -10.89 5.92
N ALA A 14 0.01 -12.13 6.20
CA ALA A 14 1.31 -12.46 6.77
C ALA A 14 2.30 -12.97 5.70
N GLU A 15 3.60 -12.99 6.07
CA GLU A 15 4.71 -13.44 5.21
C GLU A 15 4.66 -14.91 4.82
N ASP A 16 3.91 -15.74 5.58
CA ASP A 16 3.68 -17.15 5.26
C ASP A 16 2.52 -17.37 4.27
N GLY A 17 1.92 -16.28 3.76
CA GLY A 17 0.78 -16.29 2.87
C GLY A 17 -0.56 -16.46 3.56
N THR A 18 -0.61 -16.52 4.90
CA THR A 18 -1.87 -16.58 5.62
C THR A 18 -2.58 -15.24 5.68
N ARG A 19 -3.92 -15.27 5.66
CA ARG A 19 -4.78 -14.10 5.85
C ARG A 19 -5.72 -14.36 7.01
N THR A 20 -5.63 -13.53 8.03
CA THR A 20 -6.52 -13.61 9.20
C THR A 20 -7.45 -12.41 9.21
N ARG A 21 -8.74 -12.66 9.35
CA ARG A 21 -9.78 -11.63 9.37
C ARG A 21 -10.32 -11.38 10.75
N TYR A 22 -10.40 -10.10 11.12
CA TYR A 22 -11.01 -9.60 12.37
C TYR A 22 -12.16 -8.66 12.02
N TYR A 23 -13.13 -8.56 12.91
CA TYR A 23 -14.31 -7.74 12.71
C TYR A 23 -14.64 -6.92 13.97
N GLN A 24 -15.07 -5.66 13.79
CA GLN A 24 -15.45 -4.76 14.85
C GLN A 24 -16.66 -3.92 14.44
N GLN A 25 -17.73 -3.98 15.23
CA GLN A 25 -18.98 -3.22 15.01
C GLN A 25 -19.10 -1.97 15.90
N ASP A 26 -18.39 -1.94 17.03
CA ASP A 26 -18.41 -0.79 17.92
C ASP A 26 -17.63 0.36 17.29
N GLU A 27 -18.33 1.48 17.01
CA GLU A 27 -17.77 2.66 16.35
C GLU A 27 -16.62 3.28 17.15
N HIS A 28 -16.75 3.33 18.47
CA HIS A 28 -15.73 3.93 19.34
C HIS A 28 -14.44 3.10 19.33
N ILE A 29 -14.58 1.77 19.48
CA ILE A 29 -13.45 0.83 19.47
C ILE A 29 -12.82 0.80 18.06
N GLY A 30 -13.63 0.69 17.02
CA GLY A 30 -13.17 0.67 15.64
C GLY A 30 -12.47 1.96 15.23
N GLY A 31 -13.01 3.12 15.61
CA GLY A 31 -12.36 4.41 15.38
C GLY A 31 -11.03 4.56 16.11
N LYS A 32 -10.90 4.00 17.33
CA LYS A 32 -9.62 3.94 18.05
C LYS A 32 -8.62 3.03 17.32
N THR A 33 -9.07 1.87 16.88
CA THR A 33 -8.26 0.91 16.13
C THR A 33 -7.72 1.53 14.84
N LEU A 34 -8.57 2.18 14.05
CA LEU A 34 -8.17 2.87 12.83
C LEU A 34 -7.09 3.95 13.08
N ARG A 35 -7.24 4.75 14.13
CA ARG A 35 -6.22 5.76 14.50
C ARG A 35 -4.89 5.13 14.91
N GLN A 36 -4.90 3.96 15.51
CA GLN A 36 -3.68 3.22 15.86
C GLN A 36 -3.00 2.65 14.61
N LEU A 37 -3.79 2.15 13.64
CA LEU A 37 -3.29 1.58 12.40
C LEU A 37 -2.56 2.61 11.53
N VAL A 38 -3.06 3.84 11.42
CA VAL A 38 -2.39 4.90 10.62
C VAL A 38 -1.14 5.49 11.30
N SER A 39 -0.75 4.96 12.46
CA SER A 39 0.48 5.40 13.13
C SER A 39 1.72 5.02 12.32
N PRO A 40 2.67 5.94 12.12
CA PRO A 40 3.95 5.61 11.46
C PRO A 40 4.81 4.61 12.26
N ARG A 41 4.42 4.31 13.51
CA ARG A 41 5.12 3.32 14.35
C ARG A 41 4.47 1.94 14.30
N LEU A 42 3.48 1.72 13.46
CA LEU A 42 2.71 0.48 13.43
C LEU A 42 3.60 -0.77 13.33
N PHE A 43 4.46 -0.83 12.33
CA PHE A 43 5.34 -1.98 12.09
C PHE A 43 6.65 -1.93 12.90
N ASN A 44 6.95 -0.81 13.57
CA ASN A 44 8.10 -0.68 14.47
C ASN A 44 7.81 -1.23 15.88
N GLN A 45 6.55 -1.54 16.20
CA GLN A 45 6.20 -2.23 17.42
C GLN A 45 6.57 -3.71 17.30
N PRO A 46 7.01 -4.37 18.38
CA PRO A 46 7.36 -5.80 18.31
C PRO A 46 6.14 -6.69 17.99
N LEU A 47 4.96 -6.29 18.46
CA LEU A 47 3.71 -7.04 18.32
C LEU A 47 2.55 -6.10 17.94
N LEU A 48 1.75 -6.52 16.97
CA LEU A 48 0.39 -6.03 16.80
C LEU A 48 -0.53 -6.86 17.70
N THR A 49 -1.22 -6.20 18.62
CA THR A 49 -2.13 -6.88 19.54
C THR A 49 -3.57 -6.53 19.18
N LEU A 50 -4.38 -7.55 18.94
CA LEU A 50 -5.82 -7.46 18.70
C LEU A 50 -6.56 -8.19 19.81
N ALA A 51 -7.46 -7.49 20.49
CA ALA A 51 -8.22 -8.04 21.61
C ALA A 51 -9.72 -8.08 21.28
N SER A 52 -10.37 -9.18 21.62
CA SER A 52 -11.83 -9.36 21.63
C SER A 52 -12.30 -9.68 23.04
N GLU A 53 -13.61 -9.85 23.23
CA GLU A 53 -14.15 -10.28 24.52
C GLU A 53 -13.65 -11.66 24.97
N HIS A 54 -13.25 -12.51 24.03
CA HIS A 54 -12.93 -13.91 24.30
C HIS A 54 -11.46 -14.28 24.03
N SER A 55 -10.70 -13.41 23.38
CA SER A 55 -9.33 -13.73 22.98
C SER A 55 -8.45 -12.51 22.81
N VAL A 56 -7.16 -12.73 22.92
CA VAL A 56 -6.11 -11.76 22.55
C VAL A 56 -5.18 -12.43 21.55
N SER A 57 -5.05 -11.81 20.37
CA SER A 57 -4.09 -12.22 19.35
C SER A 57 -2.91 -11.27 19.40
N ALA A 58 -1.71 -11.82 19.51
CA ALA A 58 -0.46 -11.08 19.43
C ALA A 58 0.32 -11.57 18.19
N ILE A 59 0.47 -10.70 17.21
CA ILE A 59 1.08 -11.00 15.91
C ILE A 59 2.41 -10.25 15.85
N PRO A 60 3.54 -10.92 15.61
CA PRO A 60 4.82 -10.24 15.43
C PRO A 60 4.73 -9.28 14.24
N SER A 61 4.94 -7.97 14.46
CA SER A 61 4.74 -6.97 13.40
C SER A 61 5.64 -7.21 12.19
N ARG A 62 6.82 -7.79 12.41
CA ARG A 62 7.77 -8.14 11.35
C ARG A 62 7.26 -9.21 10.37
N THR A 63 6.28 -10.05 10.79
CA THR A 63 5.70 -11.11 9.95
C THR A 63 4.47 -10.65 9.19
N ILE A 64 4.05 -9.40 9.36
CA ILE A 64 2.91 -8.82 8.66
C ILE A 64 3.41 -8.15 7.39
N ASP A 65 2.88 -8.55 6.25
CA ASP A 65 3.17 -7.94 4.95
C ASP A 65 2.24 -6.77 4.66
N VAL A 66 0.93 -7.00 4.83
CA VAL A 66 -0.11 -6.03 4.49
C VAL A 66 -1.24 -6.10 5.53
N ILE A 67 -1.78 -4.95 5.89
CA ILE A 67 -3.04 -4.83 6.63
C ILE A 67 -4.05 -4.13 5.73
N LEU A 68 -5.26 -4.73 5.57
CA LEU A 68 -6.37 -4.11 4.87
C LEU A 68 -7.48 -3.82 5.88
N ALA A 69 -7.82 -2.55 6.05
CA ALA A 69 -8.87 -2.09 6.94
C ALA A 69 -10.05 -1.56 6.12
N HIS A 70 -11.05 -2.41 5.93
CA HIS A 70 -12.26 -2.07 5.18
C HIS A 70 -13.24 -1.34 6.08
N THR A 71 -13.62 -0.13 5.69
CA THR A 71 -14.58 0.73 6.42
C THR A 71 -15.16 1.78 5.48
N ALA A 72 -16.40 2.18 5.74
CA ALA A 72 -17.06 3.26 4.99
C ALA A 72 -16.50 4.66 5.32
N SER A 73 -15.82 4.81 6.47
CA SER A 73 -15.32 6.10 6.96
C SER A 73 -13.83 5.98 7.32
N PRO A 74 -12.94 5.85 6.31
CA PRO A 74 -11.51 5.74 6.57
C PRO A 74 -10.95 7.07 7.11
N PRO A 75 -9.95 7.01 8.00
CA PRO A 75 -9.22 8.20 8.41
C PRO A 75 -8.42 8.77 7.23
N PRO A 76 -8.08 10.06 7.25
CA PRO A 76 -7.19 10.64 6.26
C PRO A 76 -5.82 9.97 6.33
N LEU A 77 -5.23 9.71 5.15
CA LEU A 77 -3.89 9.16 5.05
C LEU A 77 -2.86 10.27 5.27
N THR A 78 -1.81 9.94 6.01
CA THR A 78 -0.62 10.78 6.09
C THR A 78 0.38 10.29 5.05
N LEU A 79 0.48 11.02 3.95
CA LEU A 79 1.37 10.71 2.83
C LEU A 79 2.66 11.56 2.93
N PRO A 80 3.77 11.10 2.33
CA PRO A 80 4.96 11.94 2.12
C PRO A 80 4.60 13.23 1.39
N PRO A 81 5.30 14.35 1.63
CA PRO A 81 4.93 15.67 1.08
C PRO A 81 4.82 15.73 -0.45
N GLN A 82 5.56 14.87 -1.17
CA GLN A 82 5.55 14.80 -2.63
C GLN A 82 4.42 13.93 -3.19
N TRP A 83 3.72 13.17 -2.33
CA TRP A 83 2.67 12.26 -2.74
C TRP A 83 1.32 12.93 -2.52
N LEU A 84 0.57 13.14 -3.59
CA LEU A 84 -0.77 13.73 -3.52
C LEU A 84 -1.81 12.67 -3.19
N ASP A 85 -1.66 11.48 -3.77
CA ASP A 85 -2.58 10.37 -3.56
C ASP A 85 -1.90 9.02 -3.78
N VAL A 86 -2.38 8.00 -3.06
CA VAL A 86 -2.01 6.60 -3.24
C VAL A 86 -3.27 5.76 -3.11
N ALA A 87 -3.68 5.12 -4.18
CA ALA A 87 -4.90 4.33 -4.22
C ALA A 87 -4.67 2.96 -4.88
N GLU A 88 -5.35 1.95 -4.35
CA GLU A 88 -5.44 0.65 -5.00
C GLU A 88 -6.15 0.77 -6.34
N VAL A 89 -5.68 0.05 -7.35
CA VAL A 89 -6.32 -0.09 -8.66
C VAL A 89 -6.56 -1.56 -8.97
N ASN A 90 -7.56 -1.83 -9.80
CA ASN A 90 -7.76 -3.18 -10.32
C ASN A 90 -6.78 -3.49 -11.47
N GLY A 91 -6.63 -4.77 -11.82
CA GLY A 91 -5.70 -5.21 -12.86
C GLY A 91 -5.99 -4.61 -14.24
N GLU A 92 -7.26 -4.36 -14.58
CA GLU A 92 -7.68 -3.76 -15.85
C GLU A 92 -7.22 -2.29 -15.94
N SER A 93 -7.55 -1.48 -14.93
CA SER A 93 -7.11 -0.08 -14.83
C SER A 93 -5.57 0.02 -14.73
N PHE A 94 -4.90 -0.97 -14.13
CA PHE A 94 -3.46 -1.04 -14.09
C PHE A 94 -2.87 -1.24 -15.51
N LEU A 95 -3.42 -2.19 -16.29
CA LEU A 95 -2.97 -2.46 -17.66
C LEU A 95 -3.24 -1.28 -18.60
N GLU A 96 -4.38 -0.60 -18.46
CA GLU A 96 -4.68 0.60 -19.22
C GLU A 96 -3.67 1.72 -18.95
N ALA A 97 -3.35 1.96 -17.67
CA ALA A 97 -2.39 2.99 -17.28
C ALA A 97 -0.92 2.61 -17.63
N ALA A 98 -0.62 1.31 -17.72
CA ALA A 98 0.69 0.79 -18.09
C ALA A 98 0.88 0.66 -19.62
N GLY A 99 -0.19 0.85 -20.42
CA GLY A 99 -0.18 0.64 -21.86
C GLY A 99 0.77 1.56 -22.62
N PRO A 100 1.30 1.10 -23.78
CA PRO A 100 2.31 1.83 -24.55
C PRO A 100 1.78 3.03 -25.35
N ASP A 101 0.47 3.30 -25.33
CA ASP A 101 -0.22 4.09 -26.38
C ASP A 101 -0.47 5.57 -26.05
N GLU A 102 0.09 6.11 -24.98
CA GLU A 102 -0.03 7.56 -24.78
C GLU A 102 1.21 8.29 -25.33
N SER A 103 0.95 9.19 -26.28
CA SER A 103 1.99 10.06 -26.83
C SER A 103 2.72 10.82 -25.69
N PRO A 104 4.03 11.04 -25.80
CA PRO A 104 4.80 11.76 -24.78
C PRO A 104 4.23 13.13 -24.40
N GLU A 105 3.42 13.72 -25.25
CA GLU A 105 2.78 15.03 -25.06
C GLU A 105 1.49 14.97 -24.17
N ALA A 106 0.83 13.80 -24.08
CA ALA A 106 -0.29 13.58 -23.17
C ALA A 106 0.17 13.25 -21.74
N ARG A 107 1.47 13.04 -21.52
CA ARG A 107 2.06 12.66 -20.22
C ARG A 107 2.38 13.85 -19.31
N ASP A 108 1.47 14.82 -19.25
CA ASP A 108 1.44 15.78 -18.13
C ASP A 108 0.93 15.10 -16.84
N GLN A 109 0.88 13.75 -16.88
CA GLN A 109 0.40 12.93 -15.79
C GLN A 109 1.51 12.64 -14.81
N THR A 110 1.38 13.23 -13.65
CA THR A 110 2.16 13.01 -12.44
C THR A 110 1.83 11.67 -11.76
N ALA A 111 1.05 10.81 -12.41
CA ALA A 111 0.62 9.52 -11.89
C ALA A 111 1.46 8.36 -12.45
N SER A 112 1.93 7.50 -11.55
CA SER A 112 2.58 6.23 -11.89
C SER A 112 1.76 5.07 -11.31
N VAL A 113 1.74 3.95 -12.01
CA VAL A 113 1.23 2.70 -11.46
C VAL A 113 2.39 1.88 -10.89
N VAL A 114 2.17 1.32 -9.71
CA VAL A 114 3.20 0.64 -8.94
C VAL A 114 2.68 -0.75 -8.56
N GLU A 115 3.39 -1.78 -8.99
CA GLU A 115 3.14 -3.16 -8.58
C GLU A 115 4.09 -3.52 -7.44
N ILE A 116 3.55 -3.90 -6.30
CA ILE A 116 4.31 -4.29 -5.11
C ILE A 116 4.05 -5.77 -4.83
N HIS A 117 5.13 -6.54 -4.81
CA HIS A 117 5.11 -7.93 -4.34
C HIS A 117 5.76 -8.01 -2.98
N THR A 118 5.08 -8.61 -2.02
CA THR A 118 5.62 -8.88 -0.69
C THR A 118 6.28 -10.26 -0.61
N ARG A 119 7.00 -10.51 0.45
CA ARG A 119 7.66 -11.81 0.71
C ARG A 119 6.65 -12.94 0.88
N GLY A 120 5.51 -12.70 1.50
CA GLY A 120 4.40 -13.67 1.62
C GLY A 120 3.62 -13.86 0.31
N GLY A 121 4.01 -13.12 -0.76
CA GLY A 121 3.46 -13.23 -2.10
C GLY A 121 2.15 -12.51 -2.30
N TRP A 122 1.83 -11.57 -1.46
CA TRP A 122 0.75 -10.64 -1.70
C TRP A 122 1.17 -9.66 -2.79
N MET A 123 0.26 -9.41 -3.71
CA MET A 123 0.45 -8.43 -4.78
C MET A 123 -0.52 -7.28 -4.56
N VAL A 124 0.01 -6.06 -4.54
CA VAL A 124 -0.77 -4.82 -4.42
C VAL A 124 -0.48 -3.95 -5.63
N LEU A 125 -1.53 -3.53 -6.32
CA LEU A 125 -1.46 -2.65 -7.48
C LEU A 125 -1.90 -1.25 -7.04
N LEU A 126 -1.03 -0.26 -7.18
CA LEU A 126 -1.27 1.10 -6.72
C LEU A 126 -1.16 2.10 -7.87
N ARG A 127 -2.01 3.11 -7.85
CA ARG A 127 -1.79 4.36 -8.56
C ARG A 127 -1.24 5.37 -7.55
N VAL A 128 -0.09 5.94 -7.86
CA VAL A 128 0.57 6.96 -7.04
C VAL A 128 0.57 8.27 -7.82
N GLU A 129 -0.02 9.31 -7.25
CA GLU A 129 0.00 10.66 -7.81
C GLU A 129 1.05 11.49 -7.09
N LEU A 130 1.99 12.06 -7.87
CA LEU A 130 3.04 12.91 -7.36
C LEU A 130 2.75 14.39 -7.65
N ALA A 131 3.29 15.27 -6.83
CA ALA A 131 3.20 16.72 -7.09
C ALA A 131 3.94 17.08 -8.40
N ILE A 132 3.33 17.94 -9.21
CA ILE A 132 3.83 18.37 -10.55
C ILE A 132 5.27 18.91 -10.54
N GLN A 133 5.78 19.30 -9.40
CA GLN A 133 7.13 19.86 -9.22
C GLN A 133 8.19 18.83 -8.83
N ALA A 134 7.86 17.52 -8.88
CA ALA A 134 8.86 16.49 -8.65
C ALA A 134 9.97 16.62 -9.69
N THR A 135 11.17 16.95 -9.25
CA THR A 135 12.35 17.05 -10.13
C THR A 135 12.87 15.65 -10.47
N PHE A 136 13.66 15.51 -11.55
CA PHE A 136 14.35 14.25 -11.88
C PHE A 136 15.13 13.63 -10.72
N ARG A 137 15.58 14.45 -9.77
CA ARG A 137 16.26 14.01 -8.55
C ARG A 137 15.29 13.31 -7.61
N GLU A 138 14.06 13.78 -7.52
CA GLU A 138 13.01 13.24 -6.65
C GLU A 138 12.44 11.94 -7.22
N GLU A 139 12.37 11.79 -8.55
CA GLU A 139 12.01 10.52 -9.18
C GLU A 139 13.03 9.42 -8.85
N ARG A 140 14.32 9.71 -8.83
CA ARG A 140 15.37 8.77 -8.41
C ARG A 140 15.21 8.36 -6.94
N GLN A 141 14.75 9.28 -6.11
CA GLN A 141 14.54 9.05 -4.69
C GLN A 141 13.21 8.32 -4.42
N PHE A 142 12.30 8.26 -5.39
CA PHE A 142 10.99 7.63 -5.22
C PHE A 142 11.11 6.19 -4.73
N LEU A 143 11.90 5.34 -5.42
CA LEU A 143 12.10 3.95 -5.01
C LEU A 143 12.84 3.84 -3.66
N ALA A 144 13.81 4.72 -3.41
CA ALA A 144 14.49 4.78 -2.12
C ALA A 144 13.52 5.18 -1.02
N HIS A 145 12.67 6.19 -1.27
CA HIS A 145 11.64 6.59 -0.31
C HIS A 145 10.65 5.48 0.02
N PHE A 146 10.31 4.61 -0.91
CA PHE A 146 9.45 3.45 -0.62
C PHE A 146 10.02 2.57 0.47
N SER A 147 11.32 2.28 0.42
CA SER A 147 12.00 1.45 1.43
C SER A 147 12.21 2.16 2.76
N ASP A 148 12.31 3.48 2.75
CA ASP A 148 12.58 4.28 3.93
C ASP A 148 11.32 4.67 4.72
N LEU A 149 10.14 4.50 4.12
CA LEU A 149 8.89 4.76 4.81
C LEU A 149 8.67 3.74 5.94
N PRO A 150 8.19 4.20 7.11
CA PRO A 150 7.85 3.29 8.21
C PRO A 150 6.59 2.46 7.90
N VAL A 151 5.75 2.93 6.98
CA VAL A 151 4.54 2.30 6.48
C VAL A 151 4.18 2.93 5.14
N ILE A 152 3.67 2.14 4.19
CA ILE A 152 3.12 2.67 2.94
C ILE A 152 1.60 2.59 3.03
N PRO A 153 0.91 3.71 3.29
CA PRO A 153 -0.54 3.75 3.35
C PRO A 153 -1.13 3.96 1.96
N PHE A 154 -2.29 3.36 1.69
CA PHE A 154 -3.03 3.54 0.45
C PHE A 154 -4.54 3.42 0.67
N ARG A 155 -5.34 4.00 -0.22
CA ARG A 155 -6.80 3.86 -0.22
C ARG A 155 -7.18 2.55 -0.91
N LEU A 156 -8.12 1.81 -0.31
CA LEU A 156 -8.67 0.60 -0.91
C LEU A 156 -9.73 0.96 -1.96
N LEU A 157 -9.76 0.22 -3.06
CA LEU A 157 -10.77 0.36 -4.11
C LEU A 157 -12.18 0.09 -3.57
N ALA A 158 -12.32 -0.89 -2.68
CA ALA A 158 -13.58 -1.25 -2.03
C ALA A 158 -13.96 -0.35 -0.83
N GLY A 159 -13.19 0.68 -0.55
CA GLY A 159 -13.34 1.55 0.61
C GLY A 159 -12.52 1.09 1.83
N GLY A 160 -11.90 2.07 2.49
CA GLY A 160 -10.98 1.83 3.61
C GLY A 160 -9.54 2.18 3.29
N ILE A 161 -8.62 1.62 4.07
CA ILE A 161 -7.18 1.85 3.94
C ILE A 161 -6.41 0.54 3.91
N GLY A 162 -5.34 0.52 3.13
CA GLY A 162 -4.33 -0.52 3.14
C GLY A 162 -3.00 0.02 3.68
N LEU A 163 -2.23 -0.84 4.31
CA LEU A 163 -0.95 -0.50 4.94
C LEU A 163 0.06 -1.59 4.60
N ILE A 164 1.09 -1.26 3.85
CA ILE A 164 2.16 -2.19 3.50
C ILE A 164 3.32 -2.00 4.47
N ASN A 165 3.90 -3.11 4.90
CA ASN A 165 5.13 -3.14 5.70
C ASN A 165 6.36 -3.11 4.78
N PRO A 166 7.09 -1.97 4.67
CA PRO A 166 8.16 -1.83 3.68
C PRO A 166 9.29 -2.86 3.80
N PRO A 167 9.77 -3.25 5.00
CA PRO A 167 10.76 -4.33 5.18
C PRO A 167 10.37 -5.67 4.55
N ASN A 168 9.08 -5.91 4.33
CA ASN A 168 8.57 -7.16 3.76
C ASN A 168 8.30 -7.06 2.25
N ILE A 169 8.64 -5.95 1.62
CA ILE A 169 8.57 -5.83 0.16
C ILE A 169 9.67 -6.68 -0.47
N GLY A 170 9.29 -7.53 -1.39
CA GLY A 170 10.19 -8.37 -2.18
C GLY A 170 10.57 -7.72 -3.50
N ARG A 171 9.61 -7.03 -4.15
CA ARG A 171 9.81 -6.37 -5.45
C ARG A 171 8.84 -5.19 -5.59
N VAL A 172 9.34 -4.13 -6.22
CA VAL A 172 8.53 -2.99 -6.69
C VAL A 172 8.77 -2.81 -8.18
N THR A 173 7.71 -2.71 -8.95
CA THR A 173 7.74 -2.37 -10.38
C THR A 173 6.96 -1.08 -10.59
N VAL A 174 7.54 -0.12 -11.28
CA VAL A 174 6.91 1.20 -11.56
C VAL A 174 6.73 1.37 -13.05
N THR A 175 5.53 1.75 -13.46
CA THR A 175 5.16 1.99 -14.86
C THR A 175 4.42 3.33 -14.99
N PRO A 176 4.76 4.20 -15.94
CA PRO A 176 5.92 4.11 -16.82
C PRO A 176 7.23 4.13 -16.05
N PRO A 177 8.35 3.68 -16.67
CA PRO A 177 9.63 3.68 -15.99
C PRO A 177 10.04 5.09 -15.58
N LEU A 178 10.57 5.21 -14.37
CA LEU A 178 11.02 6.48 -13.81
C LEU A 178 12.12 7.08 -14.69
N LYS A 179 12.02 8.37 -14.99
CA LYS A 179 13.10 9.11 -15.67
C LYS A 179 14.31 9.16 -14.72
N GLY A 180 15.48 8.80 -15.22
CA GLY A 180 16.71 8.89 -14.45
C GLY A 180 16.99 7.69 -13.54
N VAL A 181 16.58 6.49 -13.95
CA VAL A 181 17.08 5.23 -13.39
C VAL A 181 18.61 5.27 -13.31
N SER A 182 19.16 4.76 -12.21
CA SER A 182 20.61 4.74 -11.97
C SER A 182 21.37 4.16 -13.15
N GLU A 183 22.52 4.76 -13.52
CA GLU A 183 23.44 4.21 -14.52
C GLU A 183 23.94 2.80 -14.15
N THR A 184 23.85 2.43 -12.88
CA THR A 184 24.18 1.10 -12.38
C THR A 184 23.02 0.11 -12.48
N ALA A 185 21.83 0.52 -12.94
CA ALA A 185 20.71 -0.38 -13.15
C ALA A 185 21.02 -1.38 -14.27
N LEU A 186 20.76 -2.65 -14.00
CA LEU A 186 20.85 -3.69 -15.02
C LEU A 186 19.68 -3.51 -16.00
N GLN A 187 19.98 -3.46 -17.28
CA GLN A 187 18.96 -3.40 -18.33
C GLN A 187 18.52 -4.83 -18.67
N ALA A 188 17.27 -5.16 -18.35
CA ALA A 188 16.68 -6.46 -18.65
C ALA A 188 15.16 -6.34 -18.73
N ASP A 189 14.56 -7.10 -19.65
CA ASP A 189 13.11 -7.24 -19.75
C ASP A 189 12.62 -8.40 -18.89
N LEU A 190 11.53 -8.17 -18.13
CA LEU A 190 10.90 -9.22 -17.36
C LEU A 190 10.11 -10.14 -18.30
N LEU A 191 10.58 -11.37 -18.49
CA LEU A 191 9.91 -12.36 -19.35
C LEU A 191 8.84 -13.13 -18.57
N SER A 192 9.13 -13.52 -17.33
CA SER A 192 8.15 -14.23 -16.48
C SER A 192 8.57 -14.18 -15.02
N CYS A 193 7.60 -14.28 -14.12
CA CYS A 193 7.81 -14.48 -12.70
C CYS A 193 6.92 -15.64 -12.24
N SER A 194 7.55 -16.74 -11.79
CA SER A 194 6.84 -17.87 -11.18
C SER A 194 7.32 -18.09 -9.77
N ARG A 195 6.42 -18.57 -8.89
CA ARG A 195 6.84 -19.10 -7.59
C ARG A 195 7.46 -20.48 -7.80
N PRO A 196 8.51 -20.82 -7.08
CA PRO A 196 9.04 -22.18 -7.03
C PRO A 196 8.02 -23.17 -6.47
#